data_23a7ce9b59d5ec481cc011023777765d
#
_entry.id   23a7ce9b59d5ec481cc011023777765d
#
_cell.length_a   1.000
_cell.length_b   1.000
_cell.length_c   1.000
_cell.angle_alpha   90.00
_cell.angle_beta   90.00
_cell.angle_gamma   90.00
#
_symmetry.space_group_name_H-M   'P 1'
#
loop_
_entity.id
_entity.type
_entity.pdbx_description
1 polymer ?
#
loop_
_entity_poly.entity_id
_entity_poly.type
_entity_poly.pdbx_seq_one_letter_code
_entity_poly.pdbx_strand_id
1 'polypeptide(L)'
;GVKIRMLVDAYKGNELKNSRFARYLASLENTEVKLYNPLKALKPWKAQSRMHEKYIIADRQIYLLGGRNTNNRFLGEYGDKYLSSDRELLVYTNTPDETSSVAALYKYFEEYFSHEDCVTLNYHDTSCESEIKSRCETLKKLYPEAYTEIDLNELTIPVNKISLVSGQTVTGNKSPDVWYQLIGL
;
A
#
# COMPACT_ATOMS: atom_id res chain seq x y z
N GLY A 1 -1.13 -18.16 -9.55
CA GLY A 1 -0.35 -17.35 -8.61
C GLY A 1 -1.04 -16.04 -8.31
N VAL A 2 -0.62 -15.37 -7.24
CA VAL A 2 -1.15 -14.06 -6.85
C VAL A 2 -0.59 -12.99 -7.79
N LYS A 3 -1.45 -12.07 -8.26
CA LYS A 3 -1.02 -10.84 -8.92
C LYS A 3 -0.76 -9.76 -7.89
N ILE A 4 0.40 -9.10 -7.98
CA ILE A 4 0.80 -8.05 -7.05
C ILE A 4 0.99 -6.74 -7.84
N ARG A 5 0.36 -5.67 -7.36
CA ARG A 5 0.61 -4.32 -7.85
C ARG A 5 1.03 -3.44 -6.69
N MET A 6 2.18 -2.82 -6.80
CA MET A 6 2.78 -2.02 -5.76
C MET A 6 3.03 -0.61 -6.26
N LEU A 7 2.50 0.39 -5.56
CA LEU A 7 2.73 1.80 -5.83
C LEU A 7 3.47 2.42 -4.65
N VAL A 8 4.57 3.11 -4.93
CA VAL A 8 5.43 3.73 -3.92
C VAL A 8 5.71 5.17 -4.29
N ASP A 9 5.66 6.09 -3.32
CA ASP A 9 6.08 7.46 -3.55
C ASP A 9 7.56 7.53 -3.95
N ALA A 10 7.85 8.19 -5.07
CA ALA A 10 9.19 8.20 -5.65
C ALA A 10 10.22 9.02 -4.85
N TYR A 11 9.80 9.86 -3.89
CA TYR A 11 10.76 10.60 -3.05
C TYR A 11 11.62 9.65 -2.22
N LYS A 12 10.96 8.65 -1.61
CA LYS A 12 11.66 7.53 -0.94
C LYS A 12 11.93 6.36 -1.89
N GLY A 13 11.21 6.28 -2.98
CA GLY A 13 11.33 5.24 -3.98
C GLY A 13 12.66 5.22 -4.72
N ASN A 14 13.45 6.29 -4.69
CA ASN A 14 14.82 6.27 -5.21
C ASN A 14 15.72 5.31 -4.41
N GLU A 15 15.53 5.21 -3.10
CA GLU A 15 16.21 4.21 -2.28
C GLU A 15 15.73 2.80 -2.65
N LEU A 16 14.42 2.64 -2.81
CA LEU A 16 13.80 1.37 -3.21
C LEU A 16 14.27 0.94 -4.61
N LYS A 17 14.33 1.86 -5.58
CA LYS A 17 14.82 1.61 -6.93
C LYS A 17 16.22 0.99 -6.96
N ASN A 18 17.07 1.33 -5.99
CA ASN A 18 18.42 0.78 -5.86
C ASN A 18 18.47 -0.50 -5.03
N SER A 19 17.36 -0.88 -4.39
CA SER A 19 17.26 -2.11 -3.61
C SER A 19 17.22 -3.34 -4.52
N ARG A 20 18.08 -4.31 -4.27
CA ARG A 20 18.05 -5.63 -4.95
C ARG A 20 16.69 -6.32 -4.79
N PHE A 21 16.07 -6.17 -3.62
CA PHE A 21 14.74 -6.70 -3.33
C PHE A 21 13.65 -6.11 -4.26
N ALA A 22 13.61 -4.79 -4.41
CA ALA A 22 12.64 -4.14 -5.28
C ALA A 22 12.86 -4.49 -6.77
N ARG A 23 14.11 -4.63 -7.18
CA ARG A 23 14.45 -5.10 -8.54
C ARG A 23 13.99 -6.53 -8.78
N TYR A 24 14.19 -7.41 -7.80
CA TYR A 24 13.69 -8.77 -7.87
C TYR A 24 12.16 -8.80 -7.94
N LEU A 25 11.45 -8.06 -7.09
CA LEU A 25 9.98 -7.96 -7.17
C LEU A 25 9.50 -7.48 -8.54
N ALA A 26 10.15 -6.44 -9.08
CA ALA A 26 9.81 -5.89 -10.40
C ALA A 26 10.18 -6.83 -11.57
N SER A 27 10.98 -7.87 -11.34
CA SER A 27 11.32 -8.89 -12.34
C SER A 27 10.36 -10.08 -12.35
N LEU A 28 9.46 -10.19 -11.37
CA LEU A 28 8.49 -11.29 -11.31
C LEU A 28 7.35 -11.03 -12.30
N GLU A 29 6.99 -12.04 -13.10
CA GLU A 29 5.99 -11.96 -14.15
C GLU A 29 4.61 -11.49 -13.66
N ASN A 30 4.24 -11.85 -12.43
CA ASN A 30 2.96 -11.52 -11.82
C ASN A 30 3.01 -10.29 -10.90
N THR A 31 4.09 -9.50 -10.95
CA THR A 31 4.29 -8.33 -10.08
C THR A 31 4.55 -7.09 -10.91
N GLU A 32 3.82 -6.02 -10.64
CA GLU A 32 4.05 -4.71 -11.23
C GLU A 32 4.34 -3.69 -10.13
N VAL A 33 5.51 -3.05 -10.22
CA VAL A 33 5.96 -2.04 -9.26
C VAL A 33 6.04 -0.69 -9.97
N LYS A 34 5.35 0.32 -9.44
CA LYS A 34 5.41 1.70 -9.95
C LYS A 34 5.90 2.67 -8.89
N LEU A 35 6.58 3.70 -9.36
CA LEU A 35 6.96 4.87 -8.59
C LEU A 35 6.05 6.04 -8.95
N TYR A 36 5.38 6.61 -7.95
CA TYR A 36 4.56 7.81 -8.12
C TYR A 36 5.41 9.07 -8.05
N ASN A 37 5.25 9.94 -9.04
CA ASN A 37 5.81 11.28 -9.14
C ASN A 37 7.33 11.35 -8.84
N PRO A 38 8.19 10.68 -9.63
CA PRO A 38 9.63 10.86 -9.53
C PRO A 38 10.01 12.31 -9.82
N LEU A 39 11.00 12.82 -9.09
CA LEU A 39 11.49 14.19 -9.25
C LEU A 39 11.95 14.44 -10.69
N LYS A 40 11.37 15.45 -11.31
CA LYS A 40 11.70 15.90 -12.67
C LYS A 40 12.32 17.29 -12.57
N ALA A 41 13.56 17.45 -13.01
CA ALA A 41 14.30 18.72 -12.95
C ALA A 41 13.54 19.89 -13.64
N LEU A 42 12.78 19.58 -14.69
CA LEU A 42 12.00 20.57 -15.44
C LEU A 42 10.64 20.92 -14.82
N LYS A 43 10.23 20.21 -13.75
CA LYS A 43 8.94 20.43 -13.07
C LYS A 43 9.10 20.47 -11.55
N PRO A 44 9.90 21.41 -10.99
CA PRO A 44 10.21 21.45 -9.57
C PRO A 44 8.97 21.67 -8.70
N TRP A 45 7.93 22.33 -9.21
CA TRP A 45 6.66 22.53 -8.49
C TRP A 45 5.90 21.24 -8.20
N LYS A 46 6.11 20.18 -8.99
CA LYS A 46 5.53 18.84 -8.71
C LYS A 46 6.21 18.13 -7.53
N ALA A 47 7.34 18.63 -7.03
CA ALA A 47 8.05 17.99 -5.92
C ALA A 47 7.23 17.89 -4.63
N GLN A 48 6.22 18.75 -4.45
CA GLN A 48 5.35 18.74 -3.27
C GLN A 48 4.16 17.78 -3.38
N SER A 49 3.84 17.31 -4.59
CA SER A 49 2.76 16.32 -4.79
C SER A 49 3.25 14.94 -4.39
N ARG A 50 3.11 14.62 -3.10
CA ARG A 50 3.58 13.35 -2.52
C ARG A 50 2.40 12.47 -2.11
N MET A 51 2.52 11.17 -2.35
CA MET A 51 1.59 10.16 -1.87
C MET A 51 1.97 9.77 -0.44
N HIS A 52 1.01 9.81 0.47
CA HIS A 52 1.27 9.51 1.88
C HIS A 52 0.38 8.39 2.45
N GLU A 53 -0.52 7.88 1.66
CA GLU A 53 -1.43 6.81 2.02
C GLU A 53 -0.68 5.49 2.23
N LYS A 54 -1.15 4.69 3.18
CA LYS A 54 -0.65 3.34 3.45
C LYS A 54 -1.83 2.41 3.56
N TYR A 55 -2.00 1.57 2.56
CA TYR A 55 -3.04 0.56 2.54
C TYR A 55 -2.63 -0.66 1.73
N ILE A 56 -3.28 -1.75 2.02
CA ILE A 56 -3.20 -3.01 1.26
C ILE A 56 -4.62 -3.39 0.90
N ILE A 57 -4.86 -3.77 -0.35
CA ILE A 57 -6.15 -4.28 -0.82
C ILE A 57 -5.91 -5.70 -1.32
N ALA A 58 -6.74 -6.65 -0.90
CA ALA A 58 -6.73 -8.01 -1.41
C ALA A 58 -8.10 -8.40 -1.98
N ASP A 59 -8.07 -8.98 -3.19
CA ASP A 59 -9.18 -9.62 -3.90
C ASP A 59 -10.46 -8.79 -4.03
N ARG A 60 -10.37 -7.46 -3.90
CA ARG A 60 -11.53 -6.54 -3.85
C ARG A 60 -12.54 -6.86 -2.75
N GLN A 61 -12.10 -7.55 -1.72
CA GLN A 61 -12.94 -7.94 -0.60
C GLN A 61 -12.46 -7.39 0.73
N ILE A 62 -11.16 -7.10 0.83
CA ILE A 62 -10.56 -6.68 2.08
C ILE A 62 -9.54 -5.56 1.84
N TYR A 63 -9.48 -4.61 2.76
CA TYR A 63 -8.35 -3.71 2.85
C TYR A 63 -7.88 -3.49 4.28
N LEU A 64 -6.59 -3.22 4.41
CA LEU A 64 -5.96 -2.69 5.60
C LEU A 64 -5.53 -1.26 5.31
N LEU A 65 -5.97 -0.30 6.12
CA LEU A 65 -5.68 1.13 5.97
C LEU A 65 -5.18 1.70 7.28
N GLY A 66 -4.08 2.44 7.26
CA GLY A 66 -3.53 3.06 8.46
C GLY A 66 -2.46 4.12 8.17
N GLY A 67 -1.84 4.62 9.22
CA GLY A 67 -0.74 5.59 9.14
C GLY A 67 0.65 4.94 9.17
N ARG A 68 0.74 3.64 9.44
CA ARG A 68 2.00 2.92 9.65
C ARG A 68 2.87 2.86 8.41
N ASN A 69 4.08 3.38 8.50
CA ASN A 69 5.10 3.19 7.48
C ASN A 69 5.77 1.81 7.62
N THR A 70 6.14 1.21 6.49
CA THR A 70 6.90 -0.04 6.45
C THR A 70 8.38 0.21 6.75
N ASN A 71 8.67 0.52 8.00
CA ASN A 71 10.04 0.61 8.51
C ASN A 71 10.11 0.10 9.95
N ASN A 72 11.32 -0.23 10.40
CA ASN A 72 11.54 -0.91 11.68
C ASN A 72 11.05 -0.10 12.89
N ARG A 73 10.97 1.21 12.80
CA ARG A 73 10.44 2.07 13.85
C ARG A 73 8.97 1.77 14.18
N PHE A 74 8.19 1.36 13.16
CA PHE A 74 6.79 0.99 13.29
C PHE A 74 6.58 -0.52 13.44
N LEU A 75 7.56 -1.33 13.04
CA LEU A 75 7.48 -2.79 13.04
C LEU A 75 8.09 -3.45 14.30
N GLY A 76 8.61 -2.64 15.23
CA GLY A 76 9.05 -3.11 16.55
C GLY A 76 10.42 -3.78 16.61
N GLU A 77 11.22 -3.73 15.54
CA GLU A 77 12.55 -4.38 15.53
C GLU A 77 13.66 -3.55 16.19
N TYR A 78 13.39 -2.29 16.53
CA TYR A 78 14.32 -1.46 17.29
C TYR A 78 13.81 -1.30 18.71
N GLY A 79 14.70 -1.49 19.69
CA GLY A 79 14.37 -1.41 21.11
C GLY A 79 13.57 -0.17 21.48
N ASP A 80 12.83 -0.24 22.54
CA ASP A 80 11.68 0.56 22.99
C ASP A 80 11.79 2.10 22.89
N LYS A 81 12.99 2.61 22.77
CA LYS A 81 13.25 4.06 22.83
C LYS A 81 12.72 4.86 21.64
N TYR A 82 12.38 4.19 20.53
CA TYR A 82 11.99 4.84 19.27
C TYR A 82 10.81 4.17 18.57
N LEU A 83 10.05 3.36 19.27
CA LEU A 83 8.83 2.76 18.72
C LEU A 83 7.77 3.82 18.49
N SER A 84 7.15 3.77 17.33
CA SER A 84 5.97 4.56 17.01
C SER A 84 4.77 3.63 16.97
N SER A 85 3.76 3.94 17.77
CA SER A 85 2.47 3.23 17.73
C SER A 85 1.59 3.86 16.67
N ASP A 86 0.87 3.04 15.96
CA ASP A 86 -0.16 3.46 15.01
C ASP A 86 -1.34 2.49 15.08
N ARG A 87 -2.48 2.92 14.55
CA ARG A 87 -3.68 2.10 14.45
C ARG A 87 -4.01 1.87 12.99
N GLU A 88 -4.48 0.68 12.71
CA GLU A 88 -4.90 0.26 11.40
C GLU A 88 -6.34 -0.20 11.44
N LEU A 89 -7.06 0.06 10.37
CA LEU A 89 -8.43 -0.38 10.17
C LEU A 89 -8.42 -1.48 9.12
N LEU A 90 -8.91 -2.65 9.51
CA LEU A 90 -9.20 -3.73 8.58
C LEU A 90 -10.69 -3.69 8.25
N VAL A 91 -10.99 -3.63 6.97
CA VAL A 91 -12.38 -3.68 6.46
C VAL A 91 -12.51 -4.87 5.52
N TYR A 92 -13.56 -5.62 5.74
CA TYR A 92 -13.88 -6.82 4.97
C TYR A 92 -15.33 -6.77 4.48
N THR A 93 -15.57 -7.26 3.28
CA THR A 93 -16.92 -7.43 2.71
C THR A 93 -17.09 -8.85 2.20
N ASN A 94 -18.16 -9.51 2.60
CA ASN A 94 -18.51 -10.84 2.11
C ASN A 94 -19.02 -10.80 0.66
N THR A 95 -19.60 -9.68 0.28
CA THR A 95 -20.21 -9.51 -1.04
C THR A 95 -19.56 -8.31 -1.70
N PRO A 96 -18.74 -8.51 -2.73
CA PRO A 96 -18.20 -7.41 -3.52
C PRO A 96 -19.37 -6.56 -4.08
N ASP A 97 -19.39 -5.28 -3.69
CA ASP A 97 -20.37 -4.31 -4.10
C ASP A 97 -19.66 -3.04 -4.55
N GLU A 98 -20.01 -2.54 -5.73
CA GLU A 98 -19.42 -1.33 -6.31
C GLU A 98 -19.64 -0.07 -5.45
N THR A 99 -20.63 -0.11 -4.54
CA THR A 99 -20.90 0.98 -3.58
C THR A 99 -20.12 0.87 -2.28
N SER A 100 -19.40 -0.23 -2.08
CA SER A 100 -18.63 -0.49 -0.86
C SER A 100 -17.40 0.42 -0.76
N SER A 101 -16.94 0.65 0.48
CA SER A 101 -15.68 1.36 0.70
C SER A 101 -14.46 0.60 0.15
N VAL A 102 -14.56 -0.73 0.01
CA VAL A 102 -13.52 -1.55 -0.62
C VAL A 102 -13.43 -1.24 -2.11
N ALA A 103 -14.57 -1.17 -2.80
CA ALA A 103 -14.62 -0.78 -4.21
C ALA A 103 -14.14 0.67 -4.42
N ALA A 104 -14.53 1.58 -3.52
CA ALA A 104 -14.09 2.97 -3.56
C ALA A 104 -12.56 3.09 -3.40
N LEU A 105 -11.95 2.38 -2.45
CA LEU A 105 -10.50 2.38 -2.27
C LEU A 105 -9.78 1.71 -3.44
N TYR A 106 -10.35 0.64 -3.99
CA TYR A 106 -9.79 -0.02 -5.16
C TYR A 106 -9.79 0.93 -6.38
N LYS A 107 -10.90 1.65 -6.62
CA LYS A 107 -10.99 2.65 -7.68
C LYS A 107 -9.96 3.77 -7.48
N TYR A 108 -9.81 4.26 -6.27
CA TYR A 108 -8.80 5.25 -5.91
C TYR A 108 -7.38 4.74 -6.21
N PHE A 109 -7.07 3.48 -5.87
CA PHE A 109 -5.80 2.86 -6.23
C PHE A 109 -5.60 2.81 -7.75
N GLU A 110 -6.60 2.41 -8.53
CA GLU A 110 -6.52 2.33 -10.00
C GLU A 110 -6.22 3.70 -10.62
N GLU A 111 -6.87 4.75 -10.12
CA GLU A 111 -6.64 6.13 -10.58
C GLU A 111 -5.19 6.56 -10.34
N TYR A 112 -4.63 6.28 -9.16
CA TYR A 112 -3.23 6.57 -8.87
C TYR A 112 -2.27 5.69 -9.68
N PHE A 113 -2.55 4.41 -9.74
CA PHE A 113 -1.69 3.45 -10.42
C PHE A 113 -1.59 3.67 -11.93
N SER A 114 -2.65 4.21 -12.53
CA SER A 114 -2.71 4.58 -13.96
C SER A 114 -2.30 6.03 -14.24
N HIS A 115 -1.97 6.81 -13.22
CA HIS A 115 -1.65 8.23 -13.39
C HIS A 115 -0.40 8.45 -14.26
N GLU A 116 -0.40 9.51 -15.08
CA GLU A 116 0.70 9.87 -15.99
C GLU A 116 2.06 10.13 -15.31
N ASP A 117 2.04 10.47 -14.03
CA ASP A 117 3.25 10.67 -13.24
C ASP A 117 3.80 9.39 -12.62
N CYS A 118 3.16 8.25 -12.84
CA CYS A 118 3.68 6.94 -12.43
C CYS A 118 4.69 6.40 -13.44
N VAL A 119 5.76 5.83 -12.93
CA VAL A 119 6.80 5.17 -13.73
C VAL A 119 6.94 3.73 -13.30
N THR A 120 6.74 2.81 -14.24
CA THR A 120 6.93 1.37 -13.99
C THR A 120 8.41 1.04 -13.84
N LEU A 121 8.76 0.26 -12.85
CA LEU A 121 10.09 -0.30 -12.69
C LEU A 121 10.20 -1.58 -13.52
N ASN A 122 11.05 -1.54 -14.52
CA ASN A 122 11.36 -2.70 -15.37
C ASN A 122 12.77 -3.18 -15.06
N TYR A 123 12.87 -4.30 -14.38
CA TYR A 123 14.14 -4.94 -14.06
C TYR A 123 14.10 -6.44 -14.36
N HIS A 124 15.26 -6.99 -14.63
CA HIS A 124 15.52 -8.43 -14.75
C HIS A 124 16.67 -8.79 -13.82
N ASP A 125 16.38 -8.82 -12.51
CA ASP A 125 17.40 -9.08 -11.49
C ASP A 125 16.91 -10.19 -10.56
N THR A 126 17.46 -11.38 -10.73
CA THR A 126 17.18 -12.55 -9.88
C THR A 126 18.30 -12.80 -8.86
N SER A 127 19.27 -11.89 -8.75
CA SER A 127 20.48 -12.10 -7.92
C SER A 127 20.22 -12.33 -6.43
N CYS A 128 19.05 -11.94 -5.92
CA CYS A 128 18.66 -12.15 -4.51
C CYS A 128 17.53 -13.18 -4.31
N GLU A 129 17.14 -13.89 -5.35
CA GLU A 129 16.02 -14.85 -5.27
C GLU A 129 16.19 -15.89 -4.17
N SER A 130 17.36 -16.53 -4.09
CA SER A 130 17.66 -17.54 -3.08
C SER A 130 17.65 -16.96 -1.66
N GLU A 131 18.18 -15.76 -1.49
CA GLU A 131 18.16 -15.05 -0.21
C GLU A 131 16.73 -14.75 0.24
N ILE A 132 15.88 -14.25 -0.67
CA ILE A 132 14.48 -13.94 -0.38
C ILE A 132 13.71 -15.21 -0.03
N LYS A 133 13.85 -16.29 -0.79
CA LYS A 133 13.23 -17.58 -0.50
C LYS A 133 13.63 -18.08 0.89
N SER A 134 14.90 -18.03 1.23
CA SER A 134 15.39 -18.41 2.56
C SER A 134 14.80 -17.55 3.68
N ARG A 135 14.70 -16.24 3.47
CA ARG A 135 14.07 -15.33 4.44
C ARG A 135 12.58 -15.63 4.61
N CYS A 136 11.85 -15.89 3.53
CA CYS A 136 10.44 -16.28 3.60
C CYS A 136 10.24 -17.57 4.41
N GLU A 137 11.07 -18.58 4.19
CA GLU A 137 11.01 -19.82 4.98
C GLU A 137 11.36 -19.60 6.46
N THR A 138 12.27 -18.69 6.75
CA THR A 138 12.58 -18.28 8.12
C THR A 138 11.40 -17.58 8.77
N LEU A 139 10.75 -16.65 8.07
CA LEU A 139 9.56 -15.94 8.58
C LEU A 139 8.39 -16.89 8.86
N LYS A 140 8.15 -17.87 7.98
CA LYS A 140 7.13 -18.91 8.23
C LYS A 140 7.38 -19.71 9.50
N LYS A 141 8.64 -19.95 9.83
CA LYS A 141 9.02 -20.67 11.07
C LYS A 141 8.91 -19.80 12.30
N LEU A 142 9.22 -18.50 12.19
CA LEU A 142 9.18 -17.56 13.30
C LEU A 142 7.76 -17.09 13.63
N TYR A 143 6.91 -17.00 12.63
CA TYR A 143 5.54 -16.46 12.74
C TYR A 143 4.54 -17.42 12.08
N PRO A 144 4.41 -18.67 12.57
CA PRO A 144 3.50 -19.65 11.98
C PRO A 144 2.04 -19.18 12.00
N GLU A 145 1.65 -18.38 12.99
CA GLU A 145 0.32 -17.80 13.14
C GLU A 145 -0.07 -16.88 11.97
N ALA A 146 0.90 -16.23 11.32
CA ALA A 146 0.65 -15.39 10.15
C ALA A 146 0.27 -16.18 8.88
N TYR A 147 0.39 -17.51 8.94
CA TYR A 147 0.09 -18.43 7.83
C TYR A 147 -1.07 -19.37 8.15
N THR A 148 -1.76 -19.14 9.26
CA THR A 148 -2.98 -19.86 9.59
C THR A 148 -4.18 -19.22 8.93
N GLU A 149 -5.16 -20.03 8.57
CA GLU A 149 -6.43 -19.53 8.06
C GLU A 149 -7.17 -18.78 9.18
N ILE A 150 -7.69 -17.62 8.84
CA ILE A 150 -8.38 -16.74 9.78
C ILE A 150 -9.82 -16.58 9.32
N ASP A 151 -10.80 -16.85 10.21
CA ASP A 151 -12.19 -16.48 9.94
C ASP A 151 -12.38 -14.98 10.22
N LEU A 152 -12.49 -14.21 9.15
CA LEU A 152 -12.69 -12.76 9.23
C LEU A 152 -14.05 -12.39 9.83
N ASN A 153 -15.06 -13.27 9.76
CA ASN A 153 -16.36 -13.00 10.36
C ASN A 153 -16.30 -13.05 11.89
N GLU A 154 -15.43 -13.90 12.45
CA GLU A 154 -15.21 -13.95 13.90
C GLU A 154 -14.42 -12.74 14.42
N LEU A 155 -13.55 -12.17 13.60
CA LEU A 155 -12.66 -11.09 14.00
C LEU A 155 -13.23 -9.68 13.74
N THR A 156 -14.28 -9.57 12.93
CA THR A 156 -14.82 -8.27 12.53
C THR A 156 -16.15 -7.97 13.23
N ILE A 157 -16.40 -6.69 13.45
CA ILE A 157 -17.68 -6.19 13.96
C ILE A 157 -18.52 -5.78 12.73
N PRO A 158 -19.74 -6.34 12.55
CA PRO A 158 -20.58 -5.96 11.43
C PRO A 158 -21.04 -4.49 11.54
N VAL A 159 -20.96 -3.78 10.45
CA VAL A 159 -21.37 -2.37 10.34
C VAL A 159 -22.29 -2.18 9.14
N ASN A 160 -23.25 -1.25 9.23
CA ASN A 160 -24.21 -1.01 8.17
C ASN A 160 -23.61 -0.20 7.00
N LYS A 161 -22.63 0.67 7.29
CA LYS A 161 -22.03 1.54 6.28
C LYS A 161 -20.64 1.96 6.67
N ILE A 162 -19.72 1.93 5.71
CA ILE A 162 -18.39 2.54 5.79
C ILE A 162 -18.24 3.44 4.57
N SER A 163 -17.83 4.68 4.76
CA SER A 163 -17.54 5.62 3.69
C SER A 163 -16.05 5.95 3.67
N LEU A 164 -15.44 5.89 2.49
CA LEU A 164 -14.07 6.34 2.28
C LEU A 164 -14.07 7.85 2.03
N VAL A 165 -13.29 8.58 2.80
CA VAL A 165 -13.06 10.02 2.62
C VAL A 165 -11.60 10.25 2.30
N SER A 166 -11.32 10.93 1.19
CA SER A 166 -9.96 11.26 0.77
C SER A 166 -9.78 12.78 0.71
N GLY A 167 -8.72 13.27 1.35
CA GLY A 167 -8.34 14.70 1.33
C GLY A 167 -7.42 15.07 0.18
N GLN A 168 -7.06 14.12 -0.67
CA GLN A 168 -6.16 14.34 -1.78
C GLN A 168 -6.78 13.81 -3.07
N THR A 169 -6.77 14.63 -4.10
CA THR A 169 -7.10 14.17 -5.44
C THR A 169 -5.86 13.65 -6.14
N VAL A 170 -6.03 12.74 -7.10
CA VAL A 170 -4.93 12.21 -7.93
C VAL A 170 -4.16 13.32 -8.64
N THR A 171 -4.77 14.47 -8.86
CA THR A 171 -4.13 15.66 -9.45
C THR A 171 -3.20 16.41 -8.51
N GLY A 172 -3.07 15.97 -7.26
CA GLY A 172 -2.23 16.61 -6.24
C GLY A 172 -2.83 17.90 -5.65
N ASN A 173 -4.02 18.31 -6.09
CA ASN A 173 -4.75 19.40 -5.46
C ASN A 173 -5.36 18.87 -4.16
N LYS A 174 -5.07 19.54 -3.05
CA LYS A 174 -5.77 19.25 -1.80
C LYS A 174 -7.25 19.53 -2.03
N SER A 175 -8.08 18.50 -1.87
CA SER A 175 -9.51 18.73 -1.82
C SER A 175 -9.83 19.45 -0.50
N PRO A 176 -10.37 20.66 -0.51
CA PRO A 176 -10.86 21.31 0.70
C PRO A 176 -12.08 20.56 1.27
N ASP A 177 -12.57 19.58 0.56
CA ASP A 177 -13.89 18.96 0.76
C ASP A 177 -13.92 17.85 1.79
N VAL A 178 -12.79 17.47 2.42
CA VAL A 178 -12.80 16.44 3.48
C VAL A 178 -13.77 16.81 4.59
N TRP A 179 -13.78 18.06 5.02
CA TRP A 179 -14.71 18.54 6.04
C TRP A 179 -16.15 18.52 5.55
N TYR A 180 -16.40 18.90 4.30
CA TYR A 180 -17.75 18.83 3.71
C TYR A 180 -18.22 17.40 3.55
N GLN A 181 -17.32 16.48 3.15
CA GLN A 181 -17.62 15.06 3.08
C GLN A 181 -17.94 14.48 4.45
N LEU A 182 -17.20 14.87 5.50
CA LEU A 182 -17.45 14.41 6.88
C LEU A 182 -18.74 15.00 7.48
N ILE A 183 -19.11 16.21 7.12
CA ILE A 183 -20.34 16.87 7.60
C ILE A 183 -21.58 16.35 6.85
N GLY A 184 -21.40 15.90 5.61
CA GLY A 184 -22.47 15.36 4.77
C GLY A 184 -22.80 13.88 5.02
N LEU A 185 -22.08 13.21 5.91
CA LEU A 185 -22.32 11.83 6.32
C LEU A 185 -23.31 11.76 7.47
#